data_77e9570b0c7c42c3e13563c30dfd61da
#
_entry.id   77e9570b0c7c42c3e13563c30dfd61da
#
_cell.length_a   1.000
_cell.length_b   1.000
_cell.length_c   1.000
_cell.angle_alpha   90.00
_cell.angle_beta   90.00
_cell.angle_gamma   90.00
#
_symmetry.space_group_name_H-M   'P 1'
#
loop_
_entity.id
_entity.type
_entity.pdbx_description
1 polymer ?
#
loop_
_entity_poly.entity_id
_entity_poly.type
_entity_poly.pdbx_seq_one_letter_code
_entity_poly.pdbx_strand_id
1 'polypeptide(L)'
;MSINEIQDEIIEEFAGFDDWMDKYQLLIDLGNDQEPLDEKYKVESNLIDGCQSRVWLQADYADGIITFTAESDALIVKGIVALLIRVLSGHTPDEILNADLYFIEQIGLKEHLSPTRSNGLLAMVKQMRMYALAFKSKEQ
;
A
#
# COMPACT_ATOMS: atom_id res chain seq x y z
N MET A 1 2.87 14.16 -8.64
CA MET A 1 2.10 14.55 -7.43
C MET A 1 2.87 14.17 -6.18
N SER A 2 2.80 15.00 -5.15
CA SER A 2 3.40 14.67 -3.86
C SER A 2 2.58 13.59 -3.16
N ILE A 3 3.22 12.94 -2.17
CA ILE A 3 2.53 11.92 -1.36
C ILE A 3 1.27 12.52 -0.71
N ASN A 4 1.36 13.75 -0.18
CA ASN A 4 0.21 14.38 0.47
C ASN A 4 -0.91 14.73 -0.51
N GLU A 5 -0.57 15.19 -1.70
CA GLU A 5 -1.58 15.44 -2.74
C GLU A 5 -2.33 14.17 -3.12
N ILE A 6 -1.62 13.05 -3.22
CA ILE A 6 -2.23 11.76 -3.53
C ILE A 6 -3.15 11.31 -2.40
N GLN A 7 -2.71 11.48 -1.15
CA GLN A 7 -3.53 11.13 0.02
C GLN A 7 -4.82 11.95 0.04
N ASP A 8 -4.73 13.25 -0.22
CA ASP A 8 -5.89 14.14 -0.24
C ASP A 8 -6.90 13.74 -1.31
N GLU A 9 -6.40 13.31 -2.47
CA GLU A 9 -7.23 12.80 -3.57
C GLU A 9 -7.97 11.52 -3.16
N ILE A 10 -7.29 10.60 -2.48
CA ILE A 10 -7.90 9.36 -1.97
C ILE A 10 -8.99 9.68 -0.94
N ILE A 11 -8.71 10.58 -0.01
CA ILE A 11 -9.67 11.00 1.01
C ILE A 11 -10.94 11.54 0.35
N GLU A 12 -10.78 12.36 -0.67
CA GLU A 12 -11.90 12.94 -1.40
C GLU A 12 -12.72 11.86 -2.13
N GLU A 13 -12.06 10.88 -2.75
CA GLU A 13 -12.73 9.77 -3.42
C GLU A 13 -13.60 8.97 -2.44
N PHE A 14 -13.09 8.67 -1.25
CA PHE A 14 -13.83 7.91 -0.25
C PHE A 14 -14.93 8.74 0.44
N ALA A 15 -14.74 10.05 0.53
CA ALA A 15 -15.73 10.94 1.14
C ALA A 15 -17.03 11.00 0.34
N GLY A 16 -17.01 10.61 -0.93
CA GLY A 16 -18.20 10.56 -1.78
C GLY A 16 -19.16 9.43 -1.44
N PHE A 17 -18.79 8.53 -0.55
CA PHE A 17 -19.61 7.38 -0.14
C PHE A 17 -19.96 7.48 1.34
N ASP A 18 -21.23 7.31 1.68
CA ASP A 18 -21.71 7.36 3.07
C ASP A 18 -21.73 5.97 3.71
N ASP A 19 -21.89 4.93 2.90
CA ASP A 19 -22.05 3.55 3.37
C ASP A 19 -20.72 2.78 3.22
N TRP A 20 -20.34 2.03 4.24
CA TRP A 20 -19.14 1.21 4.21
C TRP A 20 -19.21 0.07 3.19
N MET A 21 -20.39 -0.41 2.85
CA MET A 21 -20.52 -1.40 1.78
C MET A 21 -20.05 -0.82 0.44
N ASP A 22 -20.37 0.44 0.17
CA ASP A 22 -19.90 1.13 -1.03
C ASP A 22 -18.39 1.38 -0.99
N LYS A 23 -17.85 1.70 0.18
CA LYS A 23 -16.40 1.88 0.36
C LYS A 23 -15.64 0.58 0.15
N TYR A 24 -16.16 -0.53 0.65
CA TYR A 24 -15.58 -1.85 0.38
C TYR A 24 -15.62 -2.17 -1.12
N GLN A 25 -16.70 -1.84 -1.80
CA GLN A 25 -16.77 -2.07 -3.24
C GLN A 25 -15.74 -1.23 -3.96
N LEU A 26 -15.49 0.01 -3.54
CA LEU A 26 -14.45 0.85 -4.10
C LEU A 26 -13.07 0.21 -3.91
N LEU A 27 -12.79 -0.32 -2.71
CA LEU A 27 -11.53 -1.04 -2.45
C LEU A 27 -11.36 -2.23 -3.38
N ILE A 28 -12.40 -3.03 -3.55
CA ILE A 28 -12.37 -4.21 -4.43
C ILE A 28 -12.08 -3.78 -5.87
N ASP A 29 -12.75 -2.73 -6.34
CA ASP A 29 -12.57 -2.22 -7.70
C ASP A 29 -11.14 -1.70 -7.91
N LEU A 30 -10.60 -0.96 -6.95
CA LEU A 30 -9.22 -0.46 -7.02
C LEU A 30 -8.21 -1.60 -7.07
N GLY A 31 -8.44 -2.64 -6.28
CA GLY A 31 -7.58 -3.83 -6.28
C GLY A 31 -7.63 -4.57 -7.61
N ASN A 32 -8.82 -4.69 -8.20
CA ASN A 32 -9.00 -5.38 -9.48
C ASN A 32 -8.40 -4.59 -10.66
N ASP A 33 -8.35 -3.27 -10.54
CA ASP A 33 -7.77 -2.41 -11.58
C ASP A 33 -6.24 -2.39 -11.55
N GLN A 34 -5.65 -2.89 -10.47
CA GLN A 34 -4.19 -2.93 -10.35
C GLN A 34 -3.60 -3.98 -11.27
N GLU A 35 -2.45 -3.65 -11.89
CA GLU A 35 -1.74 -4.61 -12.74
C GLU A 35 -1.32 -5.85 -11.93
N PRO A 36 -1.49 -7.07 -12.50
CA PRO A 36 -1.02 -8.28 -11.84
C PRO A 36 0.49 -8.26 -11.66
N LEU A 37 0.95 -8.81 -10.55
CA LEU A 37 2.37 -9.00 -10.31
C LEU A 37 2.89 -10.14 -11.18
N ASP A 38 4.07 -9.96 -11.80
CA ASP A 38 4.73 -11.01 -12.54
C ASP A 38 4.98 -12.22 -11.64
N GLU A 39 4.70 -13.43 -12.15
CA GLU A 39 4.84 -14.66 -11.40
C GLU A 39 6.25 -14.85 -10.81
N LYS A 40 7.27 -14.35 -11.46
CA LYS A 40 8.66 -14.46 -10.98
C LYS A 40 8.88 -13.73 -9.64
N TYR A 41 8.00 -12.78 -9.31
CA TYR A 41 8.07 -12.05 -8.03
C TYR A 41 7.17 -12.63 -6.95
N LYS A 42 6.33 -13.62 -7.29
CA LYS A 42 5.49 -14.32 -6.31
C LYS A 42 6.29 -15.42 -5.64
N VAL A 43 7.31 -15.00 -4.92
CA VAL A 43 8.25 -15.89 -4.23
C VAL A 43 8.19 -15.63 -2.73
N GLU A 44 8.64 -16.61 -1.96
CA GLU A 44 8.57 -16.56 -0.50
C GLU A 44 9.27 -15.34 0.10
N SER A 45 10.40 -14.94 -0.48
CA SER A 45 11.15 -13.77 -0.01
C SER A 45 10.38 -12.45 -0.16
N ASN A 46 9.37 -12.40 -1.02
CA ASN A 46 8.53 -11.23 -1.23
C ASN A 46 7.24 -11.26 -0.40
N LEU A 47 6.96 -12.36 0.29
CA LEU A 47 5.81 -12.44 1.18
C LEU A 47 6.00 -11.54 2.39
N ILE A 48 4.95 -10.82 2.75
CA ILE A 48 4.99 -9.94 3.92
C ILE A 48 4.59 -10.74 5.15
N ASP A 49 5.47 -10.77 6.15
CA ASP A 49 5.19 -11.40 7.43
C ASP A 49 4.14 -10.59 8.21
N GLY A 50 3.30 -11.28 8.95
CA GLY A 50 2.28 -10.63 9.76
C GLY A 50 0.95 -10.43 9.06
N CYS A 51 0.83 -10.88 7.82
CA CYS A 51 -0.42 -10.88 7.08
C CYS A 51 -1.03 -12.28 7.08
N GLN A 52 -2.32 -12.40 7.35
CA GLN A 52 -3.03 -13.68 7.29
C GLN A 52 -3.24 -14.12 5.84
N SER A 53 -3.54 -13.17 4.96
CA SER A 53 -3.61 -13.41 3.52
C SER A 53 -2.21 -13.32 2.92
N ARG A 54 -2.01 -13.96 1.78
CA ARG A 54 -0.73 -13.84 1.07
C ARG A 54 -0.66 -12.47 0.41
N VAL A 55 0.42 -11.74 0.70
CA VAL A 55 0.74 -10.46 0.08
C VAL A 55 2.18 -10.52 -0.35
N TRP A 56 2.40 -10.41 -1.66
CA TRP A 56 3.75 -10.32 -2.25
C TRP A 56 4.05 -8.88 -2.57
N LEU A 57 5.23 -8.39 -2.16
CA LEU A 57 5.67 -7.02 -2.42
C LEU A 57 7.04 -7.06 -3.08
N GLN A 58 7.13 -6.44 -4.26
CA GLN A 58 8.39 -6.24 -4.97
C GLN A 58 8.74 -4.75 -4.94
N ALA A 59 9.99 -4.44 -4.59
CA ALA A 59 10.48 -3.06 -4.59
C ALA A 59 11.66 -2.96 -5.54
N ASP A 60 11.62 -1.98 -6.43
CA ASP A 60 12.67 -1.69 -7.39
C ASP A 60 13.16 -0.25 -7.18
N TYR A 61 14.47 -0.04 -7.27
CA TYR A 61 15.07 1.25 -7.05
C TYR A 61 15.90 1.66 -8.26
N ALA A 62 15.56 2.77 -8.87
CA ALA A 62 16.25 3.31 -10.03
C ALA A 62 16.13 4.83 -10.05
N ASP A 63 17.23 5.51 -10.38
CA ASP A 63 17.28 6.99 -10.51
C ASP A 63 16.77 7.73 -9.27
N GLY A 64 17.03 7.17 -8.09
CA GLY A 64 16.63 7.78 -6.83
C GLY A 64 15.17 7.55 -6.45
N ILE A 65 14.44 6.77 -7.22
CA ILE A 65 13.00 6.54 -7.04
C ILE A 65 12.71 5.06 -6.77
N ILE A 66 11.87 4.80 -5.77
CA ILE A 66 11.42 3.44 -5.46
C ILE A 66 10.07 3.20 -6.14
N THR A 67 9.97 2.11 -6.87
CA THR A 67 8.73 1.64 -7.46
C THR A 67 8.30 0.35 -6.77
N PHE A 68 7.08 0.35 -6.23
CA PHE A 68 6.50 -0.84 -5.61
C PHE A 68 5.51 -1.51 -6.54
N THR A 69 5.56 -2.82 -6.60
CA THR A 69 4.52 -3.64 -7.22
C THR A 69 4.14 -4.72 -6.23
N ALA A 70 2.89 -5.12 -6.22
CA ALA A 70 2.41 -6.08 -5.23
C ALA A 70 1.14 -6.77 -5.69
N GLU A 71 0.82 -7.88 -5.04
CA GLU A 71 -0.41 -8.61 -5.26
C GLU A 71 -0.82 -9.35 -3.99
N SER A 72 -2.11 -9.60 -3.85
CA SER A 72 -2.67 -10.39 -2.77
C SER A 72 -3.73 -11.35 -3.30
N ASP A 73 -3.97 -12.43 -2.58
CA ASP A 73 -5.02 -13.39 -2.89
C ASP A 73 -6.39 -13.03 -2.27
N ALA A 74 -6.47 -11.96 -1.50
CA ALA A 74 -7.71 -11.53 -0.84
C ALA A 74 -8.23 -10.22 -1.43
N LEU A 75 -9.54 -10.15 -1.72
CA LEU A 75 -10.15 -9.02 -2.44
C LEU A 75 -9.98 -7.67 -1.73
N ILE A 76 -10.28 -7.61 -0.45
CA ILE A 76 -10.18 -6.35 0.32
C ILE A 76 -8.71 -5.94 0.48
N VAL A 77 -7.85 -6.92 0.73
CA VAL A 77 -6.41 -6.67 0.89
C VAL A 77 -5.80 -6.14 -0.41
N LYS A 78 -6.23 -6.66 -1.56
CA LYS A 78 -5.79 -6.12 -2.88
C LYS A 78 -6.07 -4.62 -2.98
N GLY A 79 -7.24 -4.18 -2.53
CA GLY A 79 -7.61 -2.77 -2.55
C GLY A 79 -6.73 -1.93 -1.63
N ILE A 80 -6.44 -2.44 -0.44
CA ILE A 80 -5.55 -1.77 0.52
C ILE A 80 -4.14 -1.66 -0.06
N VAL A 81 -3.64 -2.74 -0.65
CA VAL A 81 -2.33 -2.77 -1.31
C VAL A 81 -2.29 -1.73 -2.45
N ALA A 82 -3.35 -1.67 -3.27
CA ALA A 82 -3.44 -0.70 -4.36
C ALA A 82 -3.35 0.73 -3.85
N LEU A 83 -3.99 1.05 -2.74
CA LEU A 83 -3.92 2.38 -2.13
C LEU A 83 -2.51 2.71 -1.63
N LEU A 84 -1.86 1.77 -0.96
CA LEU A 84 -0.51 1.97 -0.45
C LEU A 84 0.49 2.19 -1.59
N ILE A 85 0.37 1.41 -2.67
CA ILE A 85 1.22 1.58 -3.85
C ILE A 85 0.97 2.95 -4.48
N ARG A 86 -0.29 3.35 -4.63
CA ARG A 86 -0.64 4.64 -5.21
C ARG A 86 -0.01 5.81 -4.44
N VAL A 87 0.04 5.71 -3.12
CA VAL A 87 0.61 6.76 -2.26
C VAL A 87 2.13 6.74 -2.26
N LEU A 88 2.75 5.58 -2.14
CA LEU A 88 4.18 5.46 -1.86
C LEU A 88 5.06 5.14 -3.05
N SER A 89 4.54 4.46 -4.08
CA SER A 89 5.34 4.12 -5.27
C SER A 89 5.67 5.37 -6.08
N GLY A 90 6.85 5.39 -6.66
CA GLY A 90 7.29 6.50 -7.51
C GLY A 90 7.84 7.69 -6.74
N HIS A 91 8.31 7.47 -5.52
CA HIS A 91 8.87 8.50 -4.66
C HIS A 91 10.26 8.14 -4.17
N THR A 92 10.96 9.13 -3.63
CA THR A 92 12.31 8.90 -3.06
C THR A 92 12.22 8.17 -1.72
N PRO A 93 13.30 7.51 -1.28
CA PRO A 93 13.35 6.90 0.04
C PRO A 93 13.00 7.88 1.17
N ASP A 94 13.52 9.10 1.11
CA ASP A 94 13.24 10.11 2.14
C ASP A 94 11.77 10.51 2.18
N GLU A 95 11.14 10.67 1.02
CA GLU A 95 9.71 10.99 0.96
C GLU A 95 8.87 9.87 1.60
N ILE A 96 9.22 8.62 1.32
CA ILE A 96 8.52 7.46 1.88
C ILE A 96 8.72 7.38 3.40
N LEU A 97 9.96 7.55 3.86
CA LEU A 97 10.29 7.46 5.28
C LEU A 97 9.64 8.58 6.10
N ASN A 98 9.53 9.77 5.52
CA ASN A 98 8.99 10.94 6.21
C ASN A 98 7.49 11.10 6.04
N ALA A 99 6.84 10.26 5.25
CA ALA A 99 5.41 10.37 4.99
C ALA A 99 4.60 10.04 6.25
N ASP A 100 3.64 10.93 6.58
CA ASP A 100 2.60 10.63 7.54
C ASP A 100 1.40 10.12 6.75
N LEU A 101 1.04 8.85 6.95
CA LEU A 101 -0.02 8.21 6.19
C LEU A 101 -1.40 8.48 6.80
N TYR A 102 -1.78 9.74 6.85
CA TYR A 102 -3.01 10.19 7.49
C TYR A 102 -4.27 9.73 6.74
N PHE A 103 -4.16 9.33 5.47
CA PHE A 103 -5.33 8.89 4.71
C PHE A 103 -5.99 7.65 5.31
N ILE A 104 -5.19 6.78 5.93
CA ILE A 104 -5.67 5.52 6.52
C ILE A 104 -6.73 5.81 7.59
N GLU A 105 -6.44 6.76 8.45
CA GLU A 105 -7.35 7.18 9.51
C GLU A 105 -8.50 8.01 8.96
N GLN A 106 -8.20 8.93 8.05
CA GLN A 106 -9.18 9.85 7.48
C GLN A 106 -10.30 9.15 6.72
N ILE A 107 -9.99 8.08 6.00
CA ILE A 107 -11.02 7.29 5.30
C ILE A 107 -11.67 6.25 6.20
N GLY A 108 -11.19 6.09 7.44
CA GLY A 108 -11.79 5.17 8.41
C GLY A 108 -11.43 3.70 8.25
N LEU A 109 -10.36 3.38 7.51
CA LEU A 109 -9.94 2.01 7.27
C LEU A 109 -9.70 1.25 8.57
N LYS A 110 -8.96 1.87 9.48
CA LYS A 110 -8.53 1.22 10.71
C LYS A 110 -9.71 0.79 11.59
N GLU A 111 -10.78 1.57 11.60
CA GLU A 111 -11.97 1.31 12.42
C GLU A 111 -12.87 0.23 11.82
N HIS A 112 -12.80 0.02 10.52
CA HIS A 112 -13.70 -0.87 9.79
C HIS A 112 -13.03 -2.15 9.32
N LEU A 113 -11.73 -2.32 9.58
CA LEU A 113 -11.03 -3.57 9.31
C LEU A 113 -11.04 -4.44 10.57
N SER A 114 -11.08 -5.76 10.38
CA SER A 114 -10.85 -6.68 11.49
C SER A 114 -9.45 -6.44 12.09
N PRO A 115 -9.21 -6.82 13.35
CA PRO A 115 -7.87 -6.69 13.94
C PRO A 115 -6.78 -7.35 13.11
N THR A 116 -7.06 -8.50 12.51
CA THR A 116 -6.12 -9.22 11.64
C THR A 116 -5.77 -8.40 10.40
N ARG A 117 -6.76 -7.79 9.75
CA ARG A 117 -6.54 -6.95 8.56
C ARG A 117 -5.81 -5.66 8.92
N SER A 118 -6.12 -5.06 10.07
CA SER A 118 -5.41 -3.87 10.56
C SER A 118 -3.94 -4.17 10.82
N ASN A 119 -3.65 -5.32 11.42
CA ASN A 119 -2.27 -5.75 11.65
C ASN A 119 -1.54 -5.99 10.34
N GLY A 120 -2.22 -6.57 9.35
CA GLY A 120 -1.66 -6.76 8.01
C GLY A 120 -1.33 -5.44 7.32
N LEU A 121 -2.21 -4.45 7.45
CA LEU A 121 -1.97 -3.10 6.91
C LEU A 121 -0.71 -2.48 7.52
N LEU A 122 -0.57 -2.56 8.84
CA LEU A 122 0.62 -2.04 9.53
C LEU A 122 1.89 -2.78 9.11
N ALA A 123 1.81 -4.09 8.92
CA ALA A 123 2.93 -4.90 8.44
C ALA A 123 3.37 -4.49 7.04
N MET A 124 2.42 -4.20 6.15
CA MET A 124 2.71 -3.73 4.79
C MET A 124 3.41 -2.37 4.80
N VAL A 125 2.91 -1.42 5.59
CA VAL A 125 3.52 -0.10 5.72
C VAL A 125 4.94 -0.22 6.26
N LYS A 126 5.12 -1.03 7.28
CA LYS A 126 6.44 -1.27 7.88
C LYS A 126 7.42 -1.83 6.85
N GLN A 127 6.99 -2.82 6.07
CA GLN A 127 7.86 -3.45 5.06
C GLN A 127 8.25 -2.45 3.97
N MET A 128 7.32 -1.63 3.50
CA MET A 128 7.61 -0.62 2.50
C MET A 128 8.62 0.41 3.01
N ARG A 129 8.48 0.83 4.28
CA ARG A 129 9.45 1.73 4.92
C ARG A 129 10.81 1.08 5.12
N MET A 130 10.86 -0.21 5.42
CA MET A 130 12.10 -0.96 5.55
C MET A 130 12.85 -1.01 4.21
N TYR A 131 12.16 -1.21 3.10
CA TYR A 131 12.78 -1.12 1.78
C TYR A 131 13.34 0.27 1.51
N ALA A 132 12.59 1.32 1.87
CA ALA A 132 13.04 2.70 1.70
C ALA A 132 14.32 2.96 2.50
N LEU A 133 14.37 2.48 3.73
CA LEU A 133 15.56 2.62 4.58
C LEU A 133 16.75 1.87 4.00
N ALA A 134 16.53 0.65 3.49
CA ALA A 134 17.58 -0.16 2.90
C ALA A 134 18.18 0.51 1.65
N PHE A 135 17.32 1.05 0.78
CA PHE A 135 17.79 1.74 -0.43
C PHE A 135 18.50 3.05 -0.09
N LYS A 136 18.00 3.79 0.88
CA LYS A 136 18.68 5.01 1.36
C LYS A 136 20.09 4.70 1.88
N SER A 137 20.24 3.62 2.63
CA SER A 137 21.52 3.21 3.18
C SER A 137 22.54 2.85 2.10
N LYS A 138 22.10 2.31 0.98
CA LYS A 138 22.97 1.94 -0.14
C LYS A 138 23.53 3.15 -0.89
N GLU A 139 22.92 4.32 -0.76
CA GLU A 139 23.37 5.55 -1.42
C GLU A 139 24.51 6.25 -0.67
N GLN A 140 24.75 5.86 0.55
CA GLN A 140 25.79 6.49 1.41
C GLN A 140 27.14 5.81 1.28
#